data_3c2c5fd6e6749a5bed4b7ff87ced66b5
#
_entry.id   3c2c5fd6e6749a5bed4b7ff87ced66b5
#
_cell.length_a   1.000
_cell.length_b   1.000
_cell.length_c   1.000
_cell.angle_alpha   90.00
_cell.angle_beta   90.00
_cell.angle_gamma   90.00
#
_symmetry.space_group_name_H-M   'P 1'
#
loop_
_entity.id
_entity.type
_entity.pdbx_description
1 polymer ?
#
loop_
_entity_poly.entity_id
_entity_poly.type
_entity_poly.pdbx_seq_one_letter_code
_entity_poly.pdbx_strand_id
1 'polypeptide(L)'
;SGKKSFSLSDIWYGLNMQLIIYLYALQQEGLDRYRARLTAELNEIVPAGVLYVPVRDELPDAARDTDEDGLRILRDKALRRSGLLSDDMSLLEAMEHGLEGDGRFIPVSIKTRKGEDEPTLAAKSAVADLAKFGRLARYTQKKLLEMGQALRNGSIEADPRKTDRSYCEWCDFRAACRFDETAGDKVRWLKNIKDKEFWEQLGGNDNAEVDT
;
A
#
# COMPACT_ATOMS: atom_id res chain seq x y z
N SER A 1 5.06 16.05 8.59
CA SER A 1 4.99 15.14 7.44
C SER A 1 3.58 15.14 6.88
N GLY A 2 3.44 15.22 5.54
CA GLY A 2 2.13 15.23 4.88
C GLY A 2 1.35 13.91 5.05
N LYS A 3 0.10 13.90 4.60
CA LYS A 3 -0.77 12.71 4.59
C LYS A 3 -0.08 11.58 3.80
N LYS A 4 0.19 10.45 4.44
CA LYS A 4 0.68 9.25 3.75
C LYS A 4 -0.52 8.47 3.22
N SER A 5 -0.43 8.02 1.97
CA SER A 5 -1.37 7.10 1.34
C SER A 5 -0.65 5.82 0.90
N PHE A 6 -1.36 4.72 0.89
CA PHE A 6 -0.86 3.46 0.33
C PHE A 6 -0.87 3.55 -1.20
N SER A 7 0.20 3.06 -1.85
CA SER A 7 0.35 3.08 -3.29
C SER A 7 1.10 1.84 -3.76
N LEU A 8 0.46 1.01 -4.57
CA LEU A 8 1.11 -0.13 -5.23
C LEU A 8 2.16 0.34 -6.24
N SER A 9 1.95 1.50 -6.87
CA SER A 9 2.94 2.13 -7.74
C SER A 9 4.24 2.46 -6.99
N ASP A 10 4.15 2.97 -5.76
CA ASP A 10 5.35 3.23 -4.95
C ASP A 10 6.10 1.94 -4.62
N ILE A 11 5.36 0.88 -4.26
CA ILE A 11 5.94 -0.43 -3.94
C ILE A 11 6.66 -1.00 -5.17
N TRP A 12 6.12 -0.82 -6.38
CA TRP A 12 6.78 -1.23 -7.62
C TRP A 12 8.18 -0.65 -7.77
N TYR A 13 8.36 0.58 -7.35
CA TYR A 13 9.67 1.25 -7.39
C TYR A 13 10.50 1.05 -6.10
N GLY A 14 10.08 0.20 -5.19
CA GLY A 14 10.75 -0.02 -3.91
C GLY A 14 10.58 1.12 -2.91
N LEU A 15 9.55 1.93 -3.07
CA LEU A 15 9.24 3.05 -2.19
C LEU A 15 8.12 2.69 -1.21
N ASN A 16 8.09 3.34 -0.05
CA ASN A 16 7.01 3.19 0.96
C ASN A 16 6.69 1.73 1.36
N MET A 17 7.68 0.82 1.28
CA MET A 17 7.51 -0.61 1.53
C MET A 17 7.38 -0.97 3.02
N GLN A 18 7.57 -0.03 3.93
CA GLN A 18 7.66 -0.28 5.38
C GLN A 18 6.51 -1.11 5.95
N LEU A 19 5.25 -0.77 5.61
CA LEU A 19 4.09 -1.51 6.11
C LEU A 19 4.05 -2.96 5.59
N ILE A 20 4.42 -3.15 4.35
CA ILE A 20 4.45 -4.48 3.71
C ILE A 20 5.55 -5.33 4.35
N ILE A 21 6.73 -4.76 4.60
CA ILE A 21 7.82 -5.44 5.31
C ILE A 21 7.36 -5.87 6.70
N TYR A 22 6.68 -5.00 7.44
CA TYR A 22 6.17 -5.36 8.78
C TYR A 22 5.11 -6.45 8.73
N LEU A 23 4.19 -6.41 7.74
CA LEU A 23 3.19 -7.45 7.55
C LEU A 23 3.83 -8.82 7.38
N TYR A 24 4.82 -8.95 6.50
CA TYR A 24 5.47 -10.23 6.23
C TYR A 24 6.43 -10.66 7.32
N ALA A 25 7.09 -9.75 8.01
CA ALA A 25 7.86 -10.09 9.21
C ALA A 25 6.96 -10.67 10.31
N LEU A 26 5.77 -10.11 10.51
CA LEU A 26 4.79 -10.66 11.44
C LEU A 26 4.26 -12.02 10.99
N GLN A 27 4.03 -12.22 9.70
CA GLN A 27 3.58 -13.50 9.16
C GLN A 27 4.63 -14.60 9.36
N GLN A 28 5.91 -14.30 9.15
CA GLN A 28 6.99 -15.29 9.24
C GLN A 28 7.39 -15.61 10.68
N GLU A 29 7.53 -14.60 11.53
CA GLU A 29 8.09 -14.74 12.87
C GLU A 29 7.05 -14.61 14.00
N GLY A 30 5.83 -14.12 13.67
CA GLY A 30 4.85 -13.72 14.66
C GLY A 30 4.37 -14.87 15.53
N LEU A 31 4.18 -16.06 14.98
CA LEU A 31 3.74 -17.22 15.76
C LEU A 31 4.73 -17.57 16.86
N ASP A 32 6.01 -17.70 16.53
CA ASP A 32 7.03 -18.08 17.50
C ASP A 32 7.23 -16.98 18.56
N ARG A 33 7.19 -15.72 18.12
CA ARG A 33 7.39 -14.56 18.98
C ARG A 33 6.24 -14.32 19.96
N TYR A 34 5.00 -14.59 19.52
CA TYR A 34 3.80 -14.29 20.31
C TYR A 34 3.10 -15.52 20.87
N ARG A 35 3.58 -16.73 20.57
CA ARG A 35 2.96 -17.99 21.00
C ARG A 35 2.63 -18.03 22.50
N ALA A 36 3.52 -17.54 23.34
CA ALA A 36 3.31 -17.48 24.79
C ALA A 36 2.19 -16.53 25.25
N ARG A 37 1.74 -15.63 24.35
CA ARG A 37 0.67 -14.66 24.61
C ARG A 37 -0.65 -15.03 23.93
N LEU A 38 -0.62 -16.05 23.09
CA LEU A 38 -1.80 -16.54 22.39
C LEU A 38 -2.49 -17.60 23.25
N THR A 39 -3.78 -17.44 23.47
CA THR A 39 -4.60 -18.36 24.31
C THR A 39 -5.08 -19.59 23.54
N ALA A 40 -4.94 -19.57 22.22
CA ALA A 40 -5.33 -20.68 21.35
C ALA A 40 -4.12 -21.32 20.68
N GLU A 41 -4.18 -22.62 20.38
CA GLU A 41 -3.22 -23.28 19.52
C GLU A 41 -3.41 -22.81 18.09
N LEU A 42 -2.65 -21.80 17.69
CA LEU A 42 -2.64 -21.29 16.32
C LEU A 42 -1.49 -21.94 15.55
N ASN A 43 -1.80 -22.35 14.33
CA ASN A 43 -0.82 -23.00 13.45
C ASN A 43 -0.25 -22.03 12.40
N GLU A 44 -0.96 -20.92 12.12
CA GLU A 44 -0.64 -20.03 11.02
C GLU A 44 -1.09 -18.59 11.33
N ILE A 45 -0.33 -17.61 10.82
CA ILE A 45 -0.73 -16.22 10.73
C ILE A 45 -0.95 -15.86 9.26
N VAL A 46 -2.17 -15.43 8.94
CA VAL A 46 -2.56 -15.02 7.59
C VAL A 46 -2.63 -13.49 7.51
N PRO A 47 -2.06 -12.86 6.46
CA PRO A 47 -2.11 -11.42 6.33
C PRO A 47 -3.54 -10.93 6.07
N ALA A 48 -4.09 -10.16 6.99
CA ALA A 48 -5.40 -9.50 6.82
C ALA A 48 -5.28 -8.18 6.04
N GLY A 49 -4.10 -7.57 6.01
CA GLY A 49 -3.82 -6.36 5.28
C GLY A 49 -3.01 -5.32 6.04
N VAL A 50 -2.87 -4.15 5.43
CA VAL A 50 -2.17 -2.99 5.97
C VAL A 50 -3.00 -1.73 5.80
N LEU A 51 -2.98 -0.85 6.80
CA LEU A 51 -3.71 0.40 6.80
C LEU A 51 -2.86 1.56 7.34
N TYR A 52 -2.85 2.67 6.61
CA TYR A 52 -2.47 3.97 7.16
C TYR A 52 -3.68 4.59 7.83
N VAL A 53 -3.57 4.90 9.10
CA VAL A 53 -4.62 5.57 9.89
C VAL A 53 -4.31 7.06 9.94
N PRO A 54 -5.18 7.94 9.44
CA PRO A 54 -5.02 9.38 9.60
C PRO A 54 -5.09 9.74 11.08
N VAL A 55 -4.07 10.46 11.59
CA VAL A 55 -4.00 10.89 13.00
C VAL A 55 -4.46 12.34 13.17
N ARG A 56 -4.40 13.13 12.10
CA ARG A 56 -4.81 14.54 12.12
C ARG A 56 -6.29 14.65 11.79
N ASP A 57 -7.04 15.30 12.65
CA ASP A 57 -8.38 15.78 12.37
C ASP A 57 -8.25 17.07 11.54
N GLU A 58 -8.24 16.92 10.21
CA GLU A 58 -8.23 18.05 9.29
C GLU A 58 -9.64 18.60 9.18
N LEU A 59 -9.79 19.92 9.25
CA LEU A 59 -11.08 20.57 8.96
C LEU A 59 -11.41 20.30 7.47
N PRO A 60 -12.55 19.69 7.17
CA PRO A 60 -12.91 19.44 5.80
C PRO A 60 -13.24 20.75 5.07
N ASP A 61 -12.81 20.84 3.81
CA ASP A 61 -13.29 21.88 2.91
C ASP A 61 -14.77 21.64 2.63
N ALA A 62 -15.62 22.55 3.09
CA ALA A 62 -17.06 22.46 2.97
C ALA A 62 -17.63 23.79 2.47
N ALA A 63 -18.71 23.71 1.69
CA ALA A 63 -19.47 24.89 1.31
C ALA A 63 -20.09 25.52 2.56
N ARG A 64 -20.30 26.84 2.51
CA ARG A 64 -20.79 27.61 3.67
C ARG A 64 -22.18 27.18 4.17
N ASP A 65 -22.95 26.57 3.30
CA ASP A 65 -24.31 26.06 3.51
C ASP A 65 -24.39 24.57 3.80
N THR A 66 -23.23 23.92 4.01
CA THR A 66 -23.17 22.49 4.37
C THR A 66 -23.75 22.29 5.77
N ASP A 67 -24.74 21.42 5.88
CA ASP A 67 -25.36 21.03 7.15
C ASP A 67 -24.44 20.14 8.01
N GLU A 68 -24.86 19.85 9.23
CA GLU A 68 -24.07 19.05 10.18
C GLU A 68 -23.85 17.61 9.68
N ASP A 69 -24.82 17.02 9.00
CA ASP A 69 -24.67 15.67 8.45
C ASP A 69 -23.69 15.65 7.28
N GLY A 70 -23.74 16.65 6.43
CA GLY A 70 -22.73 16.82 5.37
C GLY A 70 -21.32 17.01 5.89
N LEU A 71 -21.15 17.82 6.96
CA LEU A 71 -19.87 18.01 7.62
C LEU A 71 -19.36 16.70 8.23
N ARG A 72 -20.24 15.90 8.87
CA ARG A 72 -19.88 14.59 9.42
C ARG A 72 -19.40 13.64 8.33
N ILE A 73 -20.11 13.56 7.19
CA ILE A 73 -19.72 12.72 6.05
C ILE A 73 -18.36 13.14 5.50
N LEU A 74 -18.10 14.44 5.37
CA LEU A 74 -16.80 14.95 4.90
C LEU A 74 -15.66 14.62 5.88
N ARG A 75 -15.90 14.72 7.17
CA ARG A 75 -14.93 14.31 8.22
C ARG A 75 -14.64 12.82 8.15
N ASP A 76 -15.65 11.97 8.09
CA ASP A 76 -15.49 10.52 7.97
C ASP A 76 -14.67 10.17 6.73
N LYS A 77 -14.94 10.84 5.60
CA LYS A 77 -14.17 10.67 4.38
C LYS A 77 -12.71 11.13 4.52
N ALA A 78 -12.45 12.21 5.25
CA ALA A 78 -11.08 12.69 5.52
C ALA A 78 -10.31 11.74 6.44
N LEU A 79 -11.00 11.07 7.38
CA LEU A 79 -10.45 10.10 8.32
C LEU A 79 -10.40 8.67 7.76
N ARG A 80 -10.92 8.45 6.55
CA ARG A 80 -10.88 7.13 5.91
C ARG A 80 -9.45 6.66 5.75
N ARG A 81 -9.20 5.43 6.17
CA ARG A 81 -7.88 4.78 6.11
C ARG A 81 -7.49 4.49 4.66
N SER A 82 -6.20 4.43 4.41
CA SER A 82 -5.64 4.05 3.11
C SER A 82 -4.79 2.81 3.27
N GLY A 83 -4.96 1.80 2.42
CA GLY A 83 -4.23 0.56 2.55
C GLY A 83 -4.65 -0.49 1.54
N LEU A 84 -4.25 -1.73 1.82
CA LEU A 84 -4.62 -2.93 1.06
C LEU A 84 -5.10 -3.98 2.06
N LEU A 85 -6.29 -4.52 1.87
CA LEU A 85 -6.91 -5.50 2.75
C LEU A 85 -7.11 -6.84 2.04
N SER A 86 -7.31 -7.90 2.82
CA SER A 86 -7.81 -9.17 2.29
C SER A 86 -9.21 -8.98 1.72
N ASP A 87 -9.54 -9.75 0.68
CA ASP A 87 -10.88 -9.81 0.10
C ASP A 87 -11.84 -10.74 0.86
N ASP A 88 -11.41 -11.27 2.01
CA ASP A 88 -12.25 -12.10 2.89
C ASP A 88 -13.31 -11.23 3.57
N MET A 89 -14.57 -11.49 3.23
CA MET A 89 -15.72 -10.74 3.75
C MET A 89 -15.85 -10.84 5.26
N SER A 90 -15.48 -11.96 5.86
CA SER A 90 -15.57 -12.15 7.31
C SER A 90 -14.56 -11.28 8.06
N LEU A 91 -13.36 -11.12 7.50
CA LEU A 91 -12.34 -10.22 8.04
C LEU A 91 -12.74 -8.75 7.88
N LEU A 92 -13.32 -8.39 6.73
CA LEU A 92 -13.76 -7.03 6.46
C LEU A 92 -14.90 -6.62 7.39
N GLU A 93 -15.88 -7.50 7.62
CA GLU A 93 -16.98 -7.29 8.58
C GLU A 93 -16.47 -7.20 10.02
N ALA A 94 -15.43 -7.98 10.39
CA ALA A 94 -14.79 -7.86 11.70
C ALA A 94 -14.04 -6.53 11.88
N MET A 95 -13.54 -5.92 10.80
CA MET A 95 -12.86 -4.62 10.83
C MET A 95 -13.84 -3.45 10.87
N GLU A 96 -14.98 -3.57 10.22
CA GLU A 96 -16.03 -2.55 10.17
C GLU A 96 -17.40 -3.23 10.13
N HIS A 97 -18.03 -3.33 11.31
CA HIS A 97 -19.31 -3.99 11.47
C HIS A 97 -20.44 -3.25 10.73
N GLY A 98 -21.33 -4.02 10.09
CA GLY A 98 -22.43 -3.48 9.31
C GLY A 98 -21.96 -2.76 8.05
N LEU A 99 -20.93 -3.29 7.39
CA LEU A 99 -20.35 -2.74 6.18
C LEU A 99 -21.36 -2.78 5.03
N GLU A 100 -21.93 -1.62 4.70
CA GLU A 100 -22.86 -1.42 3.57
C GLU A 100 -22.40 -0.27 2.68
N GLY A 101 -22.43 -0.46 1.37
CA GLY A 101 -21.99 0.57 0.43
C GLY A 101 -20.50 0.89 0.56
N ASP A 102 -20.18 2.16 0.73
CA ASP A 102 -18.78 2.61 0.95
C ASP A 102 -18.44 2.53 2.43
N GLY A 103 -17.38 1.78 2.76
CA GLY A 103 -16.85 1.71 4.12
C GLY A 103 -16.54 3.11 4.67
N ARG A 104 -16.91 3.35 5.91
CA ARG A 104 -16.68 4.62 6.61
C ARG A 104 -15.20 4.79 6.95
N PHE A 105 -14.57 3.73 7.46
CA PHE A 105 -13.19 3.76 7.96
C PHE A 105 -12.21 2.99 7.07
N ILE A 106 -12.64 1.90 6.44
CA ILE A 106 -11.78 1.06 5.59
C ILE A 106 -11.95 1.38 4.09
N PRO A 107 -10.92 1.20 3.25
CA PRO A 107 -10.96 1.53 1.82
C PRO A 107 -11.67 0.43 1.00
N VAL A 108 -12.84 0.01 1.45
CA VAL A 108 -13.63 -1.05 0.84
C VAL A 108 -15.02 -0.52 0.49
N SER A 109 -15.61 -1.05 -0.56
CA SER A 109 -16.97 -0.77 -0.95
C SER A 109 -17.69 -2.04 -1.32
N ILE A 110 -18.91 -2.19 -0.83
CA ILE A 110 -19.78 -3.32 -1.11
C ILE A 110 -20.90 -2.91 -2.04
N LYS A 111 -21.30 -3.81 -2.92
CA LYS A 111 -22.44 -3.66 -3.80
C LYS A 111 -23.34 -4.87 -3.65
N THR A 112 -24.62 -4.62 -3.39
CA THR A 112 -25.66 -5.64 -3.50
C THR A 112 -26.34 -5.43 -4.84
N ARG A 113 -26.27 -6.41 -5.73
CA ARG A 113 -26.99 -6.36 -6.99
C ARG A 113 -28.45 -6.74 -6.76
N LYS A 114 -29.32 -6.08 -7.51
CA LYS A 114 -30.76 -6.34 -7.43
C LYS A 114 -31.03 -7.81 -7.87
N GLY A 115 -31.45 -8.66 -6.92
CA GLY A 115 -31.70 -10.08 -7.14
C GLY A 115 -30.58 -11.03 -6.71
N GLU A 116 -29.49 -10.52 -6.15
CA GLU A 116 -28.46 -11.31 -5.49
C GLU A 116 -28.57 -11.09 -3.96
N ASP A 117 -28.64 -12.19 -3.19
CA ASP A 117 -28.73 -12.12 -1.73
C ASP A 117 -27.38 -11.88 -1.06
N GLU A 118 -26.28 -12.13 -1.79
CA GLU A 118 -24.92 -11.96 -1.24
C GLU A 118 -24.28 -10.66 -1.71
N PRO A 119 -23.73 -9.87 -0.78
CA PRO A 119 -22.99 -8.66 -1.10
C PRO A 119 -21.66 -8.99 -1.76
N THR A 120 -21.27 -8.21 -2.77
CA THR A 120 -20.02 -8.38 -3.51
C THR A 120 -19.13 -7.15 -3.38
N LEU A 121 -17.82 -7.36 -3.42
CA LEU A 121 -16.84 -6.27 -3.39
C LEU A 121 -16.90 -5.45 -4.68
N ALA A 122 -16.96 -4.13 -4.54
CA ALA A 122 -16.89 -3.24 -5.68
C ALA A 122 -15.46 -3.18 -6.24
N ALA A 123 -15.31 -3.01 -7.55
CA ALA A 123 -14.01 -2.93 -8.24
C ALA A 123 -13.08 -1.81 -7.71
N LYS A 124 -13.64 -0.79 -7.05
CA LYS A 124 -12.87 0.30 -6.42
C LYS A 124 -12.32 -0.05 -5.02
N SER A 125 -12.65 -1.22 -4.49
CA SER A 125 -12.16 -1.67 -3.18
C SER A 125 -10.68 -1.96 -3.23
N ALA A 126 -9.93 -1.46 -2.23
CA ALA A 126 -8.50 -1.71 -2.10
C ALA A 126 -8.26 -3.07 -1.43
N VAL A 127 -8.54 -4.15 -2.16
CA VAL A 127 -8.43 -5.53 -1.66
C VAL A 127 -7.58 -6.41 -2.56
N ALA A 128 -7.02 -7.45 -1.98
CA ALA A 128 -6.28 -8.49 -2.66
C ALA A 128 -6.59 -9.87 -2.07
N ASP A 129 -6.65 -10.87 -2.92
CA ASP A 129 -6.73 -12.28 -2.52
C ASP A 129 -5.40 -12.76 -1.91
N LEU A 130 -5.43 -13.92 -1.27
CA LEU A 130 -4.26 -14.51 -0.63
C LEU A 130 -3.13 -14.79 -1.63
N ALA A 131 -3.45 -15.15 -2.88
CA ALA A 131 -2.46 -15.39 -3.92
C ALA A 131 -1.74 -14.08 -4.31
N LYS A 132 -2.46 -12.96 -4.40
CA LYS A 132 -1.87 -11.64 -4.62
C LYS A 132 -0.99 -11.21 -3.45
N PHE A 133 -1.39 -11.44 -2.20
CA PHE A 133 -0.54 -11.21 -1.04
C PHE A 133 0.73 -12.05 -1.11
N GLY A 134 0.66 -13.32 -1.50
CA GLY A 134 1.82 -14.19 -1.70
C GLY A 134 2.77 -13.64 -2.78
N ARG A 135 2.23 -13.18 -3.92
CA ARG A 135 3.05 -12.53 -4.97
C ARG A 135 3.71 -11.24 -4.48
N LEU A 136 2.97 -10.42 -3.75
CA LEU A 136 3.48 -9.18 -3.17
C LEU A 136 4.62 -9.46 -2.16
N ALA A 137 4.53 -10.54 -1.39
CA ALA A 137 5.58 -10.98 -0.47
C ALA A 137 6.88 -11.32 -1.22
N ARG A 138 6.79 -12.18 -2.24
CA ARG A 138 7.94 -12.56 -3.07
C ARG A 138 8.57 -11.35 -3.75
N TYR A 139 7.75 -10.48 -4.32
CA TYR A 139 8.22 -9.24 -4.95
C TYR A 139 8.96 -8.34 -3.95
N THR A 140 8.40 -8.15 -2.76
CA THR A 140 9.01 -7.35 -1.69
C THR A 140 10.37 -7.92 -1.30
N GLN A 141 10.45 -9.24 -1.10
CA GLN A 141 11.70 -9.93 -0.79
C GLN A 141 12.75 -9.74 -1.90
N LYS A 142 12.36 -9.93 -3.16
CA LYS A 142 13.23 -9.71 -4.33
C LYS A 142 13.79 -8.28 -4.35
N LYS A 143 12.92 -7.28 -4.15
CA LYS A 143 13.33 -5.86 -4.09
C LYS A 143 14.31 -5.56 -2.96
N LEU A 144 14.10 -6.13 -1.78
CA LEU A 144 15.02 -5.97 -0.66
C LEU A 144 16.38 -6.62 -0.93
N LEU A 145 16.40 -7.78 -1.58
CA LEU A 145 17.65 -8.44 -1.98
C LEU A 145 18.39 -7.62 -3.04
N GLU A 146 17.71 -7.10 -4.06
CA GLU A 146 18.29 -6.22 -5.08
C GLU A 146 18.95 -4.98 -4.43
N MET A 147 18.23 -4.31 -3.52
CA MET A 147 18.74 -3.16 -2.77
C MET A 147 19.96 -3.52 -1.91
N GLY A 148 19.89 -4.65 -1.19
CA GLY A 148 20.98 -5.13 -0.36
C GLY A 148 22.23 -5.47 -1.19
N GLN A 149 22.08 -6.07 -2.36
CA GLN A 149 23.16 -6.35 -3.29
C GLN A 149 23.78 -5.07 -3.86
N ALA A 150 22.97 -4.09 -4.26
CA ALA A 150 23.43 -2.80 -4.73
C ALA A 150 24.29 -2.08 -3.67
N LEU A 151 23.81 -2.05 -2.42
CA LEU A 151 24.54 -1.48 -1.29
C LEU A 151 25.89 -2.22 -1.07
N ARG A 152 25.86 -3.55 -1.08
CA ARG A 152 27.07 -4.37 -0.88
C ARG A 152 28.07 -4.19 -2.01
N ASN A 153 27.63 -3.96 -3.22
CA ASN A 153 28.46 -3.71 -4.39
C ASN A 153 28.98 -2.26 -4.49
N GLY A 154 28.64 -1.41 -3.52
CA GLY A 154 29.08 -0.02 -3.47
C GLY A 154 28.45 0.88 -4.54
N SER A 155 27.18 0.62 -4.92
CA SER A 155 26.46 1.49 -5.83
C SER A 155 26.29 2.89 -5.23
N ILE A 156 26.82 3.90 -5.91
CA ILE A 156 26.82 5.31 -5.48
C ILE A 156 26.31 6.27 -6.57
N GLU A 157 25.69 5.75 -7.62
CA GLU A 157 25.18 6.57 -8.71
C GLU A 157 24.17 7.60 -8.19
N ALA A 158 24.38 8.86 -8.59
CA ALA A 158 23.44 9.93 -8.34
C ALA A 158 22.35 9.93 -9.43
N ASP A 159 21.39 9.03 -9.33
CA ASP A 159 20.27 8.88 -10.26
C ASP A 159 18.92 9.18 -9.55
N PRO A 160 18.65 10.45 -9.21
CA PRO A 160 17.49 10.83 -8.43
C PRO A 160 16.20 10.46 -9.15
N ARG A 161 15.17 10.12 -8.35
CA ARG A 161 13.83 9.94 -8.90
C ARG A 161 13.23 11.28 -9.30
N LYS A 162 12.51 11.30 -10.40
CA LYS A 162 11.75 12.45 -10.88
C LYS A 162 10.32 12.03 -11.19
N THR A 163 9.39 12.81 -10.69
CA THR A 163 7.99 12.82 -11.06
C THR A 163 7.70 14.18 -11.67
N ASP A 164 6.53 14.75 -11.49
CA ASP A 164 6.24 16.14 -11.87
C ASP A 164 7.10 17.17 -11.13
N ARG A 165 7.71 16.75 -10.01
CA ARG A 165 8.61 17.58 -9.20
C ARG A 165 9.98 16.91 -9.05
N SER A 166 11.03 17.74 -9.03
CA SER A 166 12.38 17.30 -8.68
C SER A 166 12.57 17.35 -7.16
N TYR A 167 12.95 16.22 -6.56
CA TYR A 167 13.30 16.18 -5.14
C TYR A 167 14.65 16.84 -4.83
N CYS A 168 15.47 17.09 -5.87
CA CYS A 168 16.75 17.76 -5.72
C CYS A 168 16.62 19.22 -5.26
N GLU A 169 15.48 19.87 -5.51
CA GLU A 169 15.22 21.25 -5.08
C GLU A 169 15.20 21.40 -3.55
N TRP A 170 14.85 20.32 -2.84
CA TRP A 170 14.68 20.27 -1.38
C TRP A 170 15.74 19.41 -0.70
N CYS A 171 16.80 19.03 -1.42
CA CYS A 171 17.83 18.14 -0.92
C CYS A 171 18.95 18.94 -0.23
N ASP A 172 19.17 18.65 1.05
CA ASP A 172 20.26 19.28 1.84
C ASP A 172 21.66 18.99 1.26
N PHE A 173 21.80 17.88 0.53
CA PHE A 173 23.06 17.45 -0.08
C PHE A 173 23.26 17.93 -1.51
N ARG A 174 22.39 18.77 -2.05
CA ARG A 174 22.45 19.23 -3.45
C ARG A 174 23.81 19.83 -3.80
N ALA A 175 24.38 20.65 -2.93
CA ALA A 175 25.66 21.31 -3.15
C ALA A 175 26.84 20.31 -3.23
N ALA A 176 26.81 19.25 -2.45
CA ALA A 176 27.84 18.20 -2.46
C ALA A 176 27.64 17.21 -3.61
N CYS A 177 26.40 16.83 -3.91
CA CYS A 177 26.04 15.89 -4.95
C CYS A 177 26.34 16.44 -6.36
N ARG A 178 26.10 17.73 -6.57
CA ARG A 178 26.29 18.44 -7.86
C ARG A 178 25.57 17.80 -9.05
N PHE A 179 24.50 17.06 -8.79
CA PHE A 179 23.68 16.47 -9.83
C PHE A 179 23.20 17.52 -10.83
N ASP A 180 23.48 17.30 -12.12
CA ASP A 180 23.11 18.21 -13.20
C ASP A 180 22.66 17.41 -14.44
N GLU A 181 21.35 17.41 -14.68
CA GLU A 181 20.74 16.75 -15.82
C GLU A 181 21.26 17.30 -17.16
N THR A 182 21.65 18.61 -17.20
CA THR A 182 22.20 19.23 -18.40
C THR A 182 23.64 18.82 -18.70
N ALA A 183 24.36 18.35 -17.66
CA ALA A 183 25.69 17.77 -17.79
C ALA A 183 25.69 16.28 -18.18
N GLY A 184 24.49 15.68 -18.32
CA GLY A 184 24.32 14.30 -18.75
C GLY A 184 24.06 13.31 -17.61
N ASP A 185 23.85 13.79 -16.39
CA ASP A 185 23.48 12.92 -15.27
C ASP A 185 22.09 12.31 -15.49
N LYS A 186 21.94 11.05 -15.06
CA LYS A 186 20.75 10.27 -15.31
C LYS A 186 19.67 10.52 -14.26
N VAL A 187 18.43 10.56 -14.70
CA VAL A 187 17.23 10.68 -13.87
C VAL A 187 16.38 9.44 -14.03
N ARG A 188 15.85 8.94 -12.93
CA ARG A 188 14.84 7.88 -12.93
C ARG A 188 13.44 8.46 -12.98
N TRP A 189 12.80 8.39 -14.14
CA TRP A 189 11.42 8.79 -14.29
C TRP A 189 10.48 7.72 -13.73
N LEU A 190 9.72 8.06 -12.71
CA LEU A 190 8.74 7.16 -12.11
C LEU A 190 7.35 7.47 -12.69
N LYS A 191 6.86 6.56 -13.51
CA LYS A 191 5.47 6.62 -14.02
C LYS A 191 4.52 6.07 -12.97
N ASN A 192 3.36 6.70 -12.82
CA ASN A 192 2.32 6.15 -11.98
C ASN A 192 1.72 4.90 -12.65
N ILE A 193 1.87 3.75 -12.00
CA ILE A 193 1.34 2.45 -12.44
C ILE A 193 -0.03 2.26 -11.79
N LYS A 194 -1.04 1.94 -12.59
CA LYS A 194 -2.38 1.63 -12.09
C LYS A 194 -2.39 0.28 -11.38
N ASP A 195 -3.23 0.12 -10.36
CA ASP A 195 -3.30 -1.11 -9.56
C ASP A 195 -3.52 -2.37 -10.43
N LYS A 196 -4.37 -2.27 -11.45
CA LYS A 196 -4.60 -3.38 -12.39
C LYS A 196 -3.32 -3.77 -13.13
N GLU A 197 -2.61 -2.80 -13.67
CA GLU A 197 -1.33 -3.00 -14.37
C GLU A 197 -0.26 -3.57 -13.43
N PHE A 198 -0.19 -3.09 -12.19
CA PHE A 198 0.70 -3.64 -11.17
C PHE A 198 0.47 -5.15 -10.97
N TRP A 199 -0.78 -5.55 -10.78
CA TRP A 199 -1.12 -6.96 -10.55
C TRP A 199 -0.89 -7.84 -11.79
N GLU A 200 -1.12 -7.32 -13.00
CA GLU A 200 -0.84 -8.02 -14.26
C GLU A 200 0.66 -8.25 -14.44
N GLN A 201 1.49 -7.23 -14.20
CA GLN A 201 2.94 -7.35 -14.30
C GLN A 201 3.51 -8.29 -13.24
N LEU A 202 2.96 -8.23 -12.02
CA LEU A 202 3.37 -9.12 -10.93
C LEU A 202 2.99 -10.58 -11.19
N GLY A 203 1.86 -10.84 -11.85
CA GLY A 203 1.42 -12.18 -12.25
C GLY A 203 2.17 -12.74 -13.45
N GLY A 204 2.62 -11.88 -14.38
CA GLY A 204 3.41 -12.30 -15.55
C GLY A 204 4.83 -12.75 -15.21
N ASN A 205 5.41 -12.23 -14.12
CA ASN A 205 6.75 -12.62 -13.66
C ASN A 205 6.79 -14.03 -13.03
N ASP A 206 5.68 -14.55 -12.52
CA ASP A 206 5.62 -15.91 -11.93
C ASP A 206 5.85 -17.00 -12.99
N ASN A 207 5.54 -16.74 -14.27
CA ASN A 207 5.72 -17.70 -15.36
C ASN A 207 7.16 -17.74 -15.91
N ALA A 208 7.99 -16.76 -15.57
CA ALA A 208 9.38 -16.70 -16.05
C ALA A 208 10.39 -17.38 -15.10
N GLU A 209 10.00 -17.68 -13.87
CA GLU A 209 10.90 -18.30 -12.86
C GLU A 209 10.72 -19.81 -12.72
N VAL A 210 9.76 -20.43 -13.45
CA VAL A 210 9.53 -21.89 -13.41
C VAL A 210 10.38 -22.66 -14.44
N ASP A 211 11.04 -21.96 -15.38
CA ASP A 211 11.85 -22.55 -16.45
C ASP A 211 13.38 -22.44 -16.23
N THR A 212 13.85 -22.28 -15.00
CA THR A 212 15.28 -22.36 -14.63
C THR A 212 15.46 -23.31 -13.41
#